data_70da9c12db9b52b98bbc64614107ca9d
#
_entry.id   70da9c12db9b52b98bbc64614107ca9d
#
_cell.length_a   1.000
_cell.length_b   1.000
_cell.length_c   1.000
_cell.angle_alpha   90.00
_cell.angle_beta   90.00
_cell.angle_gamma   90.00
#
_symmetry.space_group_name_H-M   'P 1'
#
loop_
_entity.id
_entity.type
_entity.pdbx_description
1 polymer ?
#
loop_
_entity_poly.entity_id
_entity_poly.type
_entity_poly.pdbx_seq_one_letter_code
_entity_poly.pdbx_strand_id
1 'polypeptide(L)'
;MLADLLFEINHYAGTNLHYLAELDAFHIPGAGRIVAEYIGRFSSESVKGYLIPALVSDKVQGCNKLILQLYLHFRSSDEYIAISGAAAPAHIYTRYDNAFRTLRPKKLSKELISLAHSPRDAFYLPFTMRMLASWKLPEMKDLLISYAMSDSITPHDVGICDDGKVYFPPLEFIKRELKFMAIEGLKNYPSEETINVITPLAASEDNDIKTAAKRTLKVLVK
;
A
#
# COMPACT_ATOMS: atom_id res chain seq x y z
N MET A 1 -2.33 17.84 -22.51
CA MET A 1 -1.87 16.52 -21.98
C MET A 1 -3.02 15.68 -21.46
N LEU A 2 -3.82 16.10 -20.45
CA LEU A 2 -5.01 15.32 -20.03
C LEU A 2 -6.05 15.22 -21.13
N ALA A 3 -6.34 16.34 -21.81
CA ALA A 3 -7.25 16.38 -22.95
C ALA A 3 -6.77 15.45 -24.08
N ASP A 4 -5.49 15.40 -24.36
CA ASP A 4 -4.91 14.55 -25.41
C ASP A 4 -5.08 13.07 -25.04
N LEU A 5 -4.80 12.71 -23.77
CA LEU A 5 -5.02 11.34 -23.26
C LEU A 5 -6.49 10.92 -23.42
N LEU A 6 -7.43 11.75 -22.95
CA LEU A 6 -8.86 11.45 -23.05
C LEU A 6 -9.31 11.39 -24.50
N PHE A 7 -8.80 12.27 -25.35
CA PHE A 7 -9.09 12.26 -26.80
C PHE A 7 -8.63 10.94 -27.44
N GLU A 8 -7.40 10.49 -27.16
CA GLU A 8 -6.90 9.23 -27.73
C GLU A 8 -7.70 8.02 -27.24
N ILE A 9 -8.04 7.97 -25.92
CA ILE A 9 -8.86 6.88 -25.40
C ILE A 9 -10.25 6.89 -26.03
N ASN A 10 -10.88 8.05 -26.12
CA ASN A 10 -12.20 8.19 -26.73
C ASN A 10 -12.18 7.77 -28.21
N HIS A 11 -11.16 8.19 -28.94
CA HIS A 11 -11.01 7.82 -30.36
C HIS A 11 -10.78 6.31 -30.53
N TYR A 12 -9.94 5.72 -29.66
CA TYR A 12 -9.63 4.29 -29.69
C TYR A 12 -10.85 3.42 -29.33
N ALA A 13 -11.57 3.79 -28.28
CA ALA A 13 -12.62 2.96 -27.70
C ALA A 13 -14.03 3.34 -28.17
N GLY A 14 -14.18 4.41 -28.96
CA GLY A 14 -15.49 4.93 -29.34
C GLY A 14 -16.31 5.46 -28.16
N THR A 15 -15.63 5.95 -27.12
CA THR A 15 -16.25 6.49 -25.90
C THR A 15 -16.31 8.01 -25.92
N ASN A 16 -16.95 8.61 -24.92
CA ASN A 16 -17.03 10.06 -24.75
C ASN A 16 -16.69 10.43 -23.30
N LEU A 17 -15.48 10.11 -22.86
CA LEU A 17 -14.99 10.47 -21.53
C LEU A 17 -14.66 11.95 -21.47
N HIS A 18 -15.07 12.61 -20.38
CA HIS A 18 -14.79 14.01 -20.11
C HIS A 18 -13.86 14.20 -18.92
N TYR A 19 -13.80 13.21 -18.01
CA TYR A 19 -13.06 13.29 -16.76
C TYR A 19 -12.29 12.00 -16.44
N LEU A 20 -11.15 12.13 -15.73
CA LEU A 20 -10.37 10.97 -15.28
C LEU A 20 -11.17 9.99 -14.40
N ALA A 21 -12.10 10.52 -13.59
CA ALA A 21 -12.94 9.68 -12.74
C ALA A 21 -13.79 8.68 -13.53
N GLU A 22 -14.14 9.02 -14.76
CA GLU A 22 -14.89 8.13 -15.65
C GLU A 22 -14.02 6.97 -16.16
N LEU A 23 -12.73 7.22 -16.40
CA LEU A 23 -11.78 6.17 -16.76
C LEU A 23 -11.60 5.14 -15.63
N ASP A 24 -11.65 5.59 -14.37
CA ASP A 24 -11.60 4.73 -13.20
C ASP A 24 -12.92 3.98 -12.97
N ALA A 25 -14.05 4.63 -13.23
CA ALA A 25 -15.37 4.05 -13.06
C ALA A 25 -15.73 3.02 -14.16
N PHE A 26 -15.23 3.22 -15.36
CA PHE A 26 -15.50 2.37 -16.52
C PHE A 26 -14.26 1.64 -16.96
N HIS A 27 -14.31 0.31 -16.90
CA HIS A 27 -13.26 -0.49 -17.53
C HIS A 27 -13.34 -0.36 -19.06
N ILE A 28 -12.37 0.34 -19.64
CA ILE A 28 -12.24 0.53 -21.09
C ILE A 28 -11.12 -0.37 -21.61
N PRO A 29 -11.44 -1.47 -22.29
CA PRO A 29 -10.43 -2.38 -22.81
C PRO A 29 -9.45 -1.65 -23.75
N GLY A 30 -8.16 -1.84 -23.53
CA GLY A 30 -7.10 -1.23 -24.33
C GLY A 30 -6.65 0.16 -23.87
N ALA A 31 -7.42 0.86 -23.03
CA ALA A 31 -7.02 2.17 -22.48
C ALA A 31 -5.69 2.13 -21.74
N GLY A 32 -5.39 1.03 -21.07
CA GLY A 32 -4.15 0.87 -20.31
C GLY A 32 -2.88 1.02 -21.15
N ARG A 33 -2.90 0.64 -22.43
CA ARG A 33 -1.75 0.84 -23.33
C ARG A 33 -1.51 2.31 -23.60
N ILE A 34 -2.57 3.05 -23.88
CA ILE A 34 -2.50 4.50 -24.10
C ILE A 34 -2.04 5.18 -22.80
N VAL A 35 -2.64 4.80 -21.67
CA VAL A 35 -2.25 5.30 -20.36
C VAL A 35 -0.76 5.08 -20.07
N ALA A 36 -0.19 3.92 -20.42
CA ALA A 36 1.22 3.63 -20.20
C ALA A 36 2.17 4.62 -20.90
N GLU A 37 1.77 5.15 -22.05
CA GLU A 37 2.56 6.13 -22.82
C GLU A 37 2.49 7.54 -22.21
N TYR A 38 1.41 7.85 -21.51
CA TYR A 38 1.14 9.18 -20.97
C TYR A 38 1.47 9.33 -19.49
N ILE A 39 1.30 8.29 -18.67
CA ILE A 39 1.30 8.39 -17.20
C ILE A 39 2.57 9.02 -16.63
N GLY A 40 3.73 8.70 -17.21
CA GLY A 40 5.02 9.27 -16.78
C GLY A 40 5.20 10.76 -17.09
N ARG A 41 4.35 11.34 -17.93
CA ARG A 41 4.42 12.75 -18.34
C ARG A 41 3.64 13.68 -17.41
N PHE A 42 2.76 13.13 -16.55
CA PHE A 42 2.02 13.94 -15.59
C PHE A 42 2.90 14.29 -14.39
N SER A 43 2.84 15.54 -13.93
CA SER A 43 3.51 15.98 -12.71
C SER A 43 2.73 15.62 -11.45
N SER A 44 1.40 15.66 -11.49
CA SER A 44 0.54 15.39 -10.35
C SER A 44 0.45 13.88 -10.05
N GLU A 45 0.80 13.51 -8.82
CA GLU A 45 0.68 12.15 -8.32
C GLU A 45 -0.79 11.70 -8.17
N SER A 46 -1.68 12.63 -7.87
CA SER A 46 -3.12 12.39 -7.85
C SER A 46 -3.62 11.94 -9.22
N VAL A 47 -3.20 12.61 -10.30
CA VAL A 47 -3.56 12.23 -11.68
C VAL A 47 -3.01 10.85 -12.01
N LYS A 48 -1.75 10.58 -11.70
CA LYS A 48 -1.13 9.26 -11.91
C LYS A 48 -1.91 8.16 -11.16
N GLY A 49 -2.29 8.42 -9.92
CA GLY A 49 -3.09 7.50 -9.12
C GLY A 49 -4.39 7.08 -9.81
N TYR A 50 -5.11 8.00 -10.44
CA TYR A 50 -6.34 7.69 -11.18
C TYR A 50 -6.10 6.85 -12.46
N LEU A 51 -4.89 6.87 -13.00
CA LEU A 51 -4.54 6.13 -14.22
C LEU A 51 -4.08 4.69 -13.96
N ILE A 52 -3.62 4.38 -12.74
CA ILE A 52 -3.11 3.05 -12.36
C ILE A 52 -4.13 1.93 -12.63
N PRO A 53 -5.42 2.05 -12.30
CA PRO A 53 -6.39 0.98 -12.54
C PRO A 53 -6.46 0.53 -14.00
N ALA A 54 -6.34 1.44 -14.96
CA ALA A 54 -6.36 1.10 -16.39
C ALA A 54 -5.16 0.21 -16.77
N LEU A 55 -3.95 0.51 -16.25
CA LEU A 55 -2.76 -0.32 -16.46
C LEU A 55 -2.95 -1.75 -15.95
N VAL A 56 -3.58 -1.87 -14.78
CA VAL A 56 -3.80 -3.16 -14.09
C VAL A 56 -4.86 -3.98 -14.83
N SER A 57 -5.96 -3.35 -15.20
CA SER A 57 -7.12 -3.99 -15.85
C SER A 57 -6.71 -4.61 -17.20
N ASP A 58 -5.92 -3.90 -17.98
CA ASP A 58 -5.46 -4.37 -19.28
C ASP A 58 -4.23 -5.27 -19.21
N LYS A 59 -3.67 -5.49 -18.01
CA LYS A 59 -2.45 -6.30 -17.80
C LYS A 59 -1.32 -5.88 -18.74
N VAL A 60 -1.12 -4.56 -18.87
CA VAL A 60 -0.13 -4.00 -19.78
C VAL A 60 1.23 -4.61 -19.52
N GLN A 61 1.93 -5.02 -20.59
CA GLN A 61 3.25 -5.61 -20.48
C GLN A 61 4.23 -4.65 -19.77
N GLY A 62 4.88 -5.13 -18.73
CA GLY A 62 5.81 -4.32 -17.94
C GLY A 62 5.15 -3.39 -16.91
N CYS A 63 3.81 -3.36 -16.80
CA CYS A 63 3.11 -2.48 -15.87
C CYS A 63 3.58 -2.65 -14.42
N ASN A 64 3.96 -3.85 -13.99
CA ASN A 64 4.49 -4.09 -12.65
C ASN A 64 5.69 -3.20 -12.32
N LYS A 65 6.65 -3.14 -13.25
CA LYS A 65 7.87 -2.32 -13.10
C LYS A 65 7.54 -0.83 -13.16
N LEU A 66 6.67 -0.45 -14.09
CA LEU A 66 6.20 0.93 -14.23
C LEU A 66 5.48 1.38 -12.94
N ILE A 67 4.56 0.60 -12.42
CA ILE A 67 3.83 0.91 -11.18
C ILE A 67 4.78 1.02 -9.99
N LEU A 68 5.79 0.15 -9.88
CA LEU A 68 6.81 0.26 -8.83
C LEU A 68 7.60 1.58 -8.97
N GLN A 69 8.02 1.94 -10.17
CA GLN A 69 8.73 3.20 -10.41
C GLN A 69 7.87 4.42 -10.04
N LEU A 70 6.60 4.42 -10.43
CA LEU A 70 5.65 5.47 -10.06
C LEU A 70 5.44 5.53 -8.55
N TYR A 71 5.33 4.40 -7.88
CA TYR A 71 5.20 4.32 -6.43
C TYR A 71 6.42 4.86 -5.69
N LEU A 72 7.63 4.51 -6.14
CA LEU A 72 8.87 5.03 -5.56
C LEU A 72 9.00 6.54 -5.78
N HIS A 73 8.59 7.02 -6.96
CA HIS A 73 8.56 8.45 -7.25
C HIS A 73 7.53 9.17 -6.37
N PHE A 74 6.33 8.65 -6.24
CA PHE A 74 5.30 9.17 -5.34
C PHE A 74 5.82 9.32 -3.91
N ARG A 75 6.49 8.30 -3.38
CA ARG A 75 7.06 8.34 -2.01
C ARG A 75 8.15 9.39 -1.82
N SER A 76 8.81 9.83 -2.86
CA SER A 76 9.83 10.87 -2.83
C SER A 76 9.31 12.25 -3.22
N SER A 77 8.04 12.39 -3.56
CA SER A 77 7.45 13.63 -4.04
C SER A 77 7.04 14.57 -2.90
N ASP A 78 7.03 15.87 -3.21
CA ASP A 78 6.51 16.87 -2.30
C ASP A 78 5.00 16.70 -2.04
N GLU A 79 4.25 16.20 -3.03
CA GLU A 79 2.84 15.81 -2.83
C GLU A 79 2.71 14.74 -1.75
N TYR A 80 3.58 13.74 -1.70
CA TYR A 80 3.57 12.72 -0.66
C TYR A 80 3.82 13.33 0.72
N ILE A 81 4.80 14.20 0.82
CA ILE A 81 5.15 14.89 2.08
C ILE A 81 4.02 15.83 2.51
N ALA A 82 3.50 16.66 1.60
CA ALA A 82 2.41 17.60 1.87
C ALA A 82 1.10 16.89 2.26
N ILE A 83 0.85 15.74 1.65
CA ILE A 83 -0.37 14.98 1.80
C ILE A 83 -0.30 14.04 3.02
N SER A 84 0.90 13.62 3.43
CA SER A 84 1.05 12.83 4.65
C SER A 84 0.54 13.57 5.90
N GLY A 85 0.41 14.91 5.83
CA GLY A 85 -0.22 15.75 6.87
C GLY A 85 -1.75 15.87 6.83
N ALA A 86 -2.41 15.44 5.77
CA ALA A 86 -3.86 15.49 5.63
C ALA A 86 -4.42 14.13 5.20
N ALA A 87 -5.61 13.78 5.63
CA ALA A 87 -6.26 12.49 5.34
C ALA A 87 -6.45 12.16 3.82
N ALA A 88 -5.94 13.03 2.93
CA ALA A 88 -6.20 13.00 1.49
C ALA A 88 -5.43 11.97 0.64
N PRO A 89 -4.23 11.49 0.96
CA PRO A 89 -3.53 10.54 0.08
C PRO A 89 -3.83 9.08 0.34
N ALA A 90 -4.60 8.78 1.33
CA ALA A 90 -5.03 7.40 1.53
C ALA A 90 -5.61 6.80 0.23
N HIS A 91 -6.28 7.61 -0.60
CA HIS A 91 -6.83 7.14 -1.86
C HIS A 91 -5.76 6.85 -2.93
N ILE A 92 -4.70 7.65 -3.04
CA ILE A 92 -3.62 7.40 -4.01
C ILE A 92 -2.84 6.15 -3.58
N TYR A 93 -2.48 6.08 -2.30
CA TYR A 93 -1.80 4.91 -1.75
C TYR A 93 -2.61 3.63 -1.96
N THR A 94 -3.92 3.69 -1.72
CA THR A 94 -4.84 2.56 -1.92
C THR A 94 -4.82 2.07 -3.38
N ARG A 95 -4.61 2.95 -4.35
CA ARG A 95 -4.49 2.57 -5.76
C ARG A 95 -3.24 1.74 -6.03
N TYR A 96 -2.10 2.14 -5.49
CA TYR A 96 -0.87 1.36 -5.57
C TYR A 96 -1.00 0.02 -4.84
N ASP A 97 -1.55 0.01 -3.62
CA ASP A 97 -1.79 -1.21 -2.85
C ASP A 97 -2.69 -2.19 -3.63
N ASN A 98 -3.80 -1.72 -4.17
CA ASN A 98 -4.71 -2.52 -4.98
C ASN A 98 -4.04 -3.05 -6.26
N ALA A 99 -3.21 -2.23 -6.92
CA ALA A 99 -2.46 -2.64 -8.08
C ALA A 99 -1.50 -3.80 -7.75
N PHE A 100 -0.70 -3.66 -6.70
CA PHE A 100 0.21 -4.71 -6.27
C PHE A 100 -0.51 -5.98 -5.79
N ARG A 101 -1.64 -5.85 -5.09
CA ARG A 101 -2.47 -7.00 -4.69
C ARG A 101 -3.00 -7.77 -5.89
N THR A 102 -3.43 -7.06 -6.93
CA THR A 102 -4.00 -7.64 -8.14
C THR A 102 -2.92 -8.32 -8.99
N LEU A 103 -1.81 -7.62 -9.22
CA LEU A 103 -0.75 -8.07 -10.10
C LEU A 103 0.19 -9.09 -9.44
N ARG A 104 0.32 -9.06 -8.12
CA ARG A 104 1.21 -9.92 -7.31
C ARG A 104 2.61 -10.09 -7.94
N PRO A 105 3.37 -9.01 -8.14
CA PRO A 105 4.62 -9.05 -8.86
C PRO A 105 5.74 -9.71 -8.03
N LYS A 106 5.73 -11.04 -7.91
CA LYS A 106 6.70 -11.80 -7.11
C LYS A 106 8.16 -11.48 -7.43
N LYS A 107 8.45 -11.11 -8.69
CA LYS A 107 9.81 -10.70 -9.09
C LYS A 107 10.27 -9.39 -8.47
N LEU A 108 9.33 -8.58 -7.95
CA LEU A 108 9.59 -7.30 -7.29
C LEU A 108 9.40 -7.40 -5.76
N SER A 109 9.30 -8.63 -5.24
CA SER A 109 9.05 -8.83 -3.80
C SER A 109 10.17 -8.26 -2.93
N LYS A 110 11.42 -8.36 -3.36
CA LYS A 110 12.58 -7.85 -2.61
C LYS A 110 12.52 -6.33 -2.45
N GLU A 111 12.22 -5.61 -3.52
CA GLU A 111 12.07 -4.16 -3.53
C GLU A 111 10.89 -3.75 -2.63
N LEU A 112 9.76 -4.42 -2.73
CA LEU A 112 8.59 -4.14 -1.90
C LEU A 112 8.82 -4.48 -0.41
N ILE A 113 9.54 -5.58 -0.11
CA ILE A 113 9.92 -5.93 1.26
C ILE A 113 10.89 -4.88 1.83
N SER A 114 11.84 -4.39 1.04
CA SER A 114 12.75 -3.33 1.50
C SER A 114 12.01 -2.07 1.93
N LEU A 115 10.87 -1.76 1.28
CA LEU A 115 10.00 -0.66 1.69
C LEU A 115 9.31 -0.92 3.03
N ALA A 116 8.97 -2.17 3.33
CA ALA A 116 8.36 -2.55 4.61
C ALA A 116 9.36 -2.48 5.78
N HIS A 117 10.67 -2.44 5.51
CA HIS A 117 11.72 -2.20 6.51
C HIS A 117 12.03 -0.72 6.71
N SER A 118 11.49 0.17 5.87
CA SER A 118 11.74 1.60 5.95
C SER A 118 10.76 2.24 6.94
N PRO A 119 11.21 2.75 8.07
CA PRO A 119 10.34 3.42 9.03
C PRO A 119 9.84 4.78 8.52
N ARG A 120 10.43 5.32 7.44
CA ARG A 120 10.06 6.64 6.88
C ARG A 120 8.58 6.77 6.52
N ASP A 121 7.91 5.65 6.27
CA ASP A 121 6.52 5.61 5.83
C ASP A 121 5.61 4.91 6.84
N ALA A 122 5.87 5.11 8.12
CA ALA A 122 5.16 4.44 9.21
C ALA A 122 3.63 4.44 9.06
N PHE A 123 3.06 5.51 8.51
CA PHE A 123 1.62 5.61 8.27
C PHE A 123 1.11 4.58 7.24
N TYR A 124 1.87 4.33 6.17
CA TYR A 124 1.45 3.39 5.11
C TYR A 124 1.98 1.98 5.30
N LEU A 125 2.92 1.82 6.20
CA LEU A 125 3.57 0.55 6.49
C LEU A 125 2.57 -0.57 6.85
N PRO A 126 1.49 -0.33 7.65
CA PRO A 126 0.49 -1.36 7.93
C PRO A 126 -0.15 -1.94 6.68
N PHE A 127 -0.44 -1.10 5.68
CA PHE A 127 -1.05 -1.53 4.42
C PHE A 127 -0.07 -2.36 3.59
N THR A 128 1.20 -1.90 3.48
CA THR A 128 2.26 -2.64 2.78
C THR A 128 2.49 -3.99 3.42
N MET A 129 2.58 -4.06 4.74
CA MET A 129 2.74 -5.32 5.47
C MET A 129 1.57 -6.28 5.25
N ARG A 130 0.34 -5.78 5.33
CA ARG A 130 -0.85 -6.59 5.06
C ARG A 130 -0.84 -7.17 3.65
N MET A 131 -0.46 -6.37 2.66
CA MET A 131 -0.33 -6.80 1.28
C MET A 131 0.72 -7.91 1.14
N LEU A 132 1.96 -7.67 1.60
CA LEU A 132 3.07 -8.61 1.48
C LEU A 132 2.82 -9.91 2.27
N ALA A 133 2.23 -9.83 3.45
CA ALA A 133 1.84 -10.99 4.24
C ALA A 133 0.83 -11.88 3.49
N SER A 134 -0.07 -11.28 2.70
CA SER A 134 -1.03 -12.03 1.88
C SER A 134 -0.37 -12.85 0.77
N TRP A 135 0.86 -12.50 0.37
CA TRP A 135 1.63 -13.23 -0.64
C TRP A 135 2.37 -14.45 -0.07
N LYS A 136 2.40 -14.57 1.25
CA LYS A 136 3.06 -15.66 1.99
C LYS A 136 4.55 -15.79 1.63
N LEU A 137 5.24 -14.66 1.49
CA LEU A 137 6.68 -14.63 1.23
C LEU A 137 7.42 -15.06 2.51
N PRO A 138 8.35 -16.03 2.46
CA PRO A 138 9.05 -16.51 3.66
C PRO A 138 9.73 -15.38 4.46
N GLU A 139 10.32 -14.42 3.77
CA GLU A 139 11.04 -13.28 4.33
C GLU A 139 10.15 -12.34 5.17
N MET A 140 8.83 -12.39 4.94
CA MET A 140 7.90 -11.56 5.70
C MET A 140 7.63 -12.09 7.11
N LYS A 141 7.89 -13.36 7.38
CA LYS A 141 7.61 -13.95 8.69
C LYS A 141 8.37 -13.23 9.80
N ASP A 142 9.68 -13.10 9.66
CA ASP A 142 10.54 -12.50 10.67
C ASP A 142 10.23 -11.02 10.89
N LEU A 143 9.92 -10.31 9.79
CA LEU A 143 9.49 -8.92 9.86
C LEU A 143 8.17 -8.78 10.63
N LEU A 144 7.19 -9.64 10.36
CA LEU A 144 5.91 -9.63 11.08
C LEU A 144 6.09 -9.98 12.57
N ILE A 145 6.95 -10.94 12.90
CA ILE A 145 7.31 -11.27 14.29
C ILE A 145 7.91 -10.05 14.97
N SER A 146 8.87 -9.39 14.32
CA SER A 146 9.50 -8.18 14.84
C SER A 146 8.47 -7.10 15.19
N TYR A 147 7.54 -6.79 14.27
CA TYR A 147 6.50 -5.78 14.53
C TYR A 147 5.43 -6.23 15.53
N ALA A 148 5.14 -7.52 15.63
CA ALA A 148 4.22 -8.03 16.67
C ALA A 148 4.81 -7.88 18.07
N MET A 149 6.13 -8.00 18.22
CA MET A 149 6.82 -7.95 19.52
C MET A 149 7.36 -6.57 19.88
N SER A 150 7.63 -5.70 18.90
CA SER A 150 8.31 -4.42 19.11
C SER A 150 7.33 -3.27 19.29
N ASP A 151 7.70 -2.36 20.19
CA ASP A 151 7.10 -1.02 20.33
C ASP A 151 8.00 0.07 19.73
N SER A 152 9.08 -0.30 19.04
CA SER A 152 10.15 0.57 18.59
C SER A 152 9.96 1.14 17.18
N ILE A 153 8.91 1.95 16.97
CA ILE A 153 8.88 2.88 15.84
C ILE A 153 9.34 4.23 16.38
N THR A 154 10.36 4.81 15.75
CA THR A 154 10.92 6.08 16.20
C THR A 154 10.16 7.26 15.57
N PRO A 155 10.05 8.40 16.30
CA PRO A 155 9.30 9.58 15.83
C PRO A 155 9.82 10.24 14.55
N HIS A 156 11.04 9.93 14.11
CA HIS A 156 11.63 10.48 12.88
C HIS A 156 10.89 10.08 11.59
N ASP A 157 9.95 9.16 11.71
CA ASP A 157 9.25 8.55 10.60
C ASP A 157 7.89 9.18 10.34
N VAL A 158 7.51 10.12 11.17
CA VAL A 158 6.24 10.86 11.06
C VAL A 158 6.57 12.24 10.52
N GLY A 159 6.17 12.54 9.27
CA GLY A 159 6.45 13.82 8.64
C GLY A 159 5.94 15.00 9.50
N ILE A 160 6.79 15.99 9.71
CA ILE A 160 6.43 17.26 10.34
C ILE A 160 6.05 18.22 9.20
N CYS A 161 4.85 18.79 9.23
CA CYS A 161 4.47 19.82 8.28
C CYS A 161 5.22 21.14 8.57
N ASP A 162 5.38 21.98 7.54
CA ASP A 162 6.13 23.25 7.61
C ASP A 162 5.64 24.23 8.69
N ASP A 163 4.40 24.06 9.19
CA ASP A 163 3.84 24.87 10.27
C ASP A 163 4.14 24.30 11.67
N GLY A 164 4.93 23.26 11.77
CA GLY A 164 5.27 22.57 13.04
C GLY A 164 4.12 21.78 13.64
N LYS A 165 2.97 21.71 12.98
CA LYS A 165 1.84 20.91 13.44
C LYS A 165 1.92 19.50 12.91
N VAL A 166 1.82 18.54 13.81
CA VAL A 166 1.74 17.13 13.48
C VAL A 166 0.28 16.80 13.17
N TYR A 167 -0.06 16.69 11.89
CA TYR A 167 -1.41 16.32 11.43
C TYR A 167 -1.61 14.80 11.30
N PHE A 168 -0.74 14.02 11.91
CA PHE A 168 -0.78 12.57 11.86
C PHE A 168 -1.55 11.95 13.01
N PRO A 169 -2.06 10.72 12.80
CA PRO A 169 -2.43 9.91 13.93
C PRO A 169 -1.26 9.88 14.94
N PRO A 170 -1.55 9.91 16.23
CA PRO A 170 -0.50 9.78 17.26
C PRO A 170 0.40 8.58 16.97
N LEU A 171 1.70 8.70 17.26
CA LEU A 171 2.67 7.63 17.07
C LEU A 171 2.18 6.30 17.67
N GLU A 172 1.55 6.35 18.82
CA GLU A 172 0.97 5.18 19.48
C GLU A 172 -0.14 4.51 18.67
N PHE A 173 -0.92 5.29 17.91
CA PHE A 173 -1.90 4.73 16.97
C PHE A 173 -1.21 3.97 15.84
N ILE A 174 -0.15 4.52 15.26
CA ILE A 174 0.61 3.87 14.18
C ILE A 174 1.26 2.58 14.69
N LYS A 175 1.88 2.61 15.87
CA LYS A 175 2.46 1.42 16.51
C LYS A 175 1.41 0.33 16.70
N ARG A 176 0.23 0.71 17.20
CA ARG A 176 -0.88 -0.22 17.41
C ARG A 176 -1.34 -0.84 16.10
N GLU A 177 -1.53 -0.04 15.04
CA GLU A 177 -1.93 -0.52 13.72
C GLU A 177 -0.88 -1.45 13.11
N LEU A 178 0.41 -1.15 13.24
CA LEU A 178 1.48 -2.02 12.78
C LEU A 178 1.48 -3.35 13.51
N LYS A 179 1.36 -3.33 14.84
CA LYS A 179 1.26 -4.52 15.66
C LYS A 179 0.03 -5.34 15.29
N PHE A 180 -1.13 -4.70 15.14
CA PHE A 180 -2.37 -5.34 14.70
C PHE A 180 -2.21 -6.02 13.34
N MET A 181 -1.65 -5.31 12.34
CA MET A 181 -1.44 -5.85 10.99
C MET A 181 -0.41 -6.98 10.97
N ALA A 182 0.63 -6.90 11.81
CA ALA A 182 1.61 -7.96 11.97
C ALA A 182 0.96 -9.25 12.52
N ILE A 183 0.17 -9.14 13.58
CA ILE A 183 -0.57 -10.25 14.17
C ILE A 183 -1.51 -10.90 13.14
N GLU A 184 -2.30 -10.10 12.43
CA GLU A 184 -3.19 -10.58 11.38
C GLU A 184 -2.43 -11.22 10.20
N GLY A 185 -1.23 -10.70 9.88
CA GLY A 185 -0.36 -11.26 8.84
C GLY A 185 0.20 -12.62 9.21
N LEU A 186 0.54 -12.83 10.47
CA LEU A 186 1.15 -14.06 10.99
C LEU A 186 0.25 -15.29 10.85
N LYS A 187 -1.05 -15.15 10.69
CA LYS A 187 -1.94 -16.28 10.37
C LYS A 187 -1.55 -17.04 9.10
N ASN A 188 -0.80 -16.41 8.20
CA ASN A 188 -0.32 -17.01 6.95
C ASN A 188 0.98 -17.83 7.13
N TYR A 189 1.58 -17.84 8.33
CA TYR A 189 2.86 -18.45 8.65
C TYR A 189 2.74 -19.38 9.85
N PRO A 190 2.00 -20.52 9.71
CA PRO A 190 1.79 -21.44 10.82
C PRO A 190 3.12 -22.09 11.24
N SER A 191 3.53 -21.88 12.47
CA SER A 191 4.70 -22.49 13.11
C SER A 191 4.58 -22.37 14.64
N GLU A 192 5.29 -23.22 15.36
CA GLU A 192 5.38 -23.13 16.82
C GLU A 192 5.88 -21.77 17.28
N GLU A 193 6.90 -21.22 16.62
CA GLU A 193 7.42 -19.90 16.89
C GLU A 193 6.33 -18.81 16.75
N THR A 194 5.54 -18.85 15.68
CA THR A 194 4.42 -17.91 15.48
C THR A 194 3.39 -18.03 16.60
N ILE A 195 3.04 -19.26 17.01
CA ILE A 195 2.10 -19.50 18.11
C ILE A 195 2.67 -18.92 19.42
N ASN A 196 3.94 -19.15 19.71
CA ASN A 196 4.61 -18.65 20.92
C ASN A 196 4.63 -17.11 20.97
N VAL A 197 4.82 -16.45 19.84
CA VAL A 197 4.75 -14.97 19.73
C VAL A 197 3.34 -14.44 19.95
N ILE A 198 2.32 -15.09 19.39
CA ILE A 198 0.94 -14.60 19.46
C ILE A 198 0.23 -14.92 20.78
N THR A 199 0.61 -16.00 21.43
CA THR A 199 -0.09 -16.47 22.66
C THR A 199 -0.13 -15.41 23.77
N PRO A 200 0.95 -14.73 24.16
CA PRO A 200 0.90 -13.68 25.18
C PRO A 200 0.03 -12.49 24.77
N LEU A 201 -0.05 -12.18 23.46
CA LEU A 201 -0.84 -11.05 22.96
C LEU A 201 -2.35 -11.29 23.07
N ALA A 202 -2.78 -12.55 23.21
CA ALA A 202 -4.18 -12.89 23.47
C ALA A 202 -4.68 -12.48 24.87
N ALA A 203 -3.75 -12.08 25.76
CA ALA A 203 -4.04 -11.51 27.08
C ALA A 203 -3.80 -9.98 27.14
N SER A 204 -3.51 -9.33 26.01
CA SER A 204 -3.28 -7.88 25.94
C SER A 204 -4.43 -7.08 26.57
N GLU A 205 -4.10 -5.96 27.20
CA GLU A 205 -5.09 -4.98 27.68
C GLU A 205 -5.76 -4.25 26.52
N ASP A 206 -5.07 -4.08 25.38
CA ASP A 206 -5.65 -3.53 24.16
C ASP A 206 -6.60 -4.55 23.54
N ASN A 207 -7.88 -4.19 23.44
CA ASN A 207 -8.93 -5.07 22.95
C ASN A 207 -8.78 -5.45 21.48
N ASP A 208 -8.21 -4.58 20.64
CA ASP A 208 -8.01 -4.84 19.22
C ASP A 208 -6.87 -5.84 19.03
N ILE A 209 -5.75 -5.66 19.74
CA ILE A 209 -4.63 -6.58 19.77
C ILE A 209 -5.06 -7.95 20.31
N LYS A 210 -5.77 -7.98 21.44
CA LYS A 210 -6.33 -9.20 22.02
C LYS A 210 -7.21 -9.96 21.04
N THR A 211 -8.09 -9.24 20.34
CA THR A 211 -9.04 -9.84 19.40
C THR A 211 -8.32 -10.38 18.17
N ALA A 212 -7.35 -9.63 17.63
CA ALA A 212 -6.54 -10.07 16.50
C ALA A 212 -5.72 -11.31 16.87
N ALA A 213 -5.08 -11.33 18.05
CA ALA A 213 -4.30 -12.47 18.54
C ALA A 213 -5.17 -13.73 18.69
N LYS A 214 -6.35 -13.62 19.30
CA LYS A 214 -7.28 -14.76 19.43
C LYS A 214 -7.75 -15.31 18.09
N ARG A 215 -8.05 -14.44 17.12
CA ARG A 215 -8.41 -14.85 15.76
C ARG A 215 -7.26 -15.57 15.07
N THR A 216 -6.07 -15.03 15.17
CA THR A 216 -4.87 -15.60 14.55
C THR A 216 -4.54 -16.96 15.15
N LEU A 217 -4.54 -17.12 16.48
CA LEU A 217 -4.35 -18.40 17.14
C LEU A 217 -5.38 -19.45 16.68
N LYS A 218 -6.65 -19.07 16.55
CA LYS A 218 -7.70 -19.99 16.05
C LYS A 218 -7.42 -20.53 14.66
N VAL A 219 -6.65 -19.81 13.85
CA VAL A 219 -6.24 -20.25 12.49
C VAL A 219 -4.98 -21.10 12.55
N LEU A 220 -4.02 -20.75 13.44
CA LEU A 220 -2.72 -21.40 13.54
C LEU A 220 -2.79 -22.81 14.19
N VAL A 221 -3.76 -23.03 15.06
CA VAL A 221 -3.89 -24.27 15.86
C VAL A 221 -4.82 -25.30 15.18
N LYS A 222 -5.37 -24.97 14.01
CA LYS A 222 -6.14 -25.92 13.18
C LYS A 222 -5.23 -26.76 12.30
#